data_aabd35b823ab0b4f03d390e8e2d3a253
#
_entry.id   aabd35b823ab0b4f03d390e8e2d3a253
#
_cell.length_a   1.000
_cell.length_b   1.000
_cell.length_c   1.000
_cell.angle_alpha   90.00
_cell.angle_beta   90.00
_cell.angle_gamma   90.00
#
_symmetry.space_group_name_H-M   'P 1'
#
loop_
_entity.id
_entity.type
_entity.pdbx_description
1 polymer ?
#
loop_
_entity_poly.entity_id
_entity_poly.type
_entity_poly.pdbx_seq_one_letter_code
_entity_poly.pdbx_strand_id
1 'polypeptide(L)'
;MSNMVKSNQVFALATDPVYIGTGGYTIGRVDNTIVRDPITKVPKIPGSSLAGIWRYYTVLGILSKIKDKKPKREDILKQTGGMIKDKIDNWIKSQNTNGKWDVSNWHFFEGNTLLELNCAGQDNVPQEELSNITATNKEGKTGHCGHCLVCKGFGFSKKDISWQGMIFFSDLNILFFPVFTMYGTKWITTVRRLEVSGLKPNGVDNTTDNKVLTKNGNEGHINLGWLYLEVGGTHSLSLNAKIVFESFQLNDTDIVIVPESLFSQIVNSNLEVRTSVSIDPITGAAKERALFTSEAIPRGTILYGNIRIFDKNSFTGIEGKLEPLPDVEKLECALKESKHFFETLGIGGMTTRGFGRIKIKLSEKPEEKKEENKNKPDETNGGGQQ
;
A
#
# COMPACT_ATOMS: atom_id res chain seq x y z
N MET A 1 16.72 -21.80 11.02
CA MET A 1 15.27 -21.48 10.98
C MET A 1 15.05 -20.62 9.76
N SER A 2 14.44 -21.16 8.71
CA SER A 2 14.11 -20.42 7.50
C SER A 2 13.19 -19.24 7.87
N ASN A 3 13.42 -18.08 7.25
CA ASN A 3 12.64 -16.88 7.54
C ASN A 3 11.14 -17.14 7.32
N MET A 4 10.39 -17.26 8.42
CA MET A 4 8.93 -17.46 8.37
C MET A 4 8.16 -16.25 7.83
N VAL A 5 8.85 -15.12 7.60
CA VAL A 5 8.23 -13.87 7.16
C VAL A 5 9.13 -13.17 6.15
N LYS A 6 8.63 -12.94 4.94
CA LYS A 6 9.30 -12.08 3.96
C LYS A 6 8.83 -10.64 4.13
N SER A 7 9.75 -9.72 4.31
CA SER A 7 9.47 -8.29 4.47
C SER A 7 9.96 -7.50 3.25
N ASN A 8 9.05 -6.78 2.60
CA ASN A 8 9.34 -5.89 1.50
C ASN A 8 9.11 -4.44 1.94
N GLN A 9 10.06 -3.56 1.65
CA GLN A 9 9.83 -2.12 1.75
C GLN A 9 9.02 -1.66 0.54
N VAL A 10 8.10 -0.75 0.80
CA VAL A 10 7.27 -0.10 -0.21
C VAL A 10 7.65 1.36 -0.28
N PHE A 11 8.03 1.82 -1.45
CA PHE A 11 8.14 3.24 -1.76
C PHE A 11 7.07 3.60 -2.79
N ALA A 12 6.35 4.69 -2.56
CA ALA A 12 5.30 5.15 -3.44
C ALA A 12 5.51 6.62 -3.78
N LEU A 13 5.56 6.93 -5.07
CA LEU A 13 5.59 8.29 -5.59
C LEU A 13 4.18 8.72 -6.00
N ALA A 14 3.67 9.79 -5.42
CA ALA A 14 2.43 10.42 -5.85
C ALA A 14 2.65 11.12 -7.20
N THR A 15 2.07 10.60 -8.28
CA THR A 15 2.11 11.23 -9.61
C THR A 15 0.96 12.21 -9.81
N ASP A 16 -0.15 11.97 -9.13
CA ASP A 16 -1.27 12.90 -8.96
C ASP A 16 -1.47 13.18 -7.46
N PRO A 17 -2.17 14.24 -7.08
CA PRO A 17 -2.54 14.47 -5.69
C PRO A 17 -3.34 13.31 -5.11
N VAL A 18 -3.03 12.89 -3.89
CA VAL A 18 -3.68 11.72 -3.27
C VAL A 18 -4.69 12.16 -2.22
N TYR A 19 -5.95 11.78 -2.42
CA TYR A 19 -7.05 12.04 -1.51
C TYR A 19 -7.53 10.74 -0.83
N ILE A 20 -7.24 10.60 0.45
CA ILE A 20 -7.81 9.55 1.30
C ILE A 20 -8.69 10.25 2.34
N GLY A 21 -9.98 10.33 2.05
CA GLY A 21 -10.92 11.06 2.90
C GLY A 21 -11.14 10.41 4.27
N THR A 22 -11.44 11.25 5.27
CA THR A 22 -11.76 10.80 6.63
C THR A 22 -13.16 10.20 6.77
N GLY A 23 -14.02 10.37 5.76
CA GLY A 23 -15.39 9.89 5.76
C GLY A 23 -16.38 10.73 6.58
N GLY A 24 -15.96 11.85 7.13
CA GLY A 24 -16.80 12.77 7.93
C GLY A 24 -16.76 14.19 7.40
N TYR A 25 -17.77 14.97 7.77
CA TYR A 25 -17.76 16.43 7.57
C TYR A 25 -16.96 17.08 8.70
N THR A 26 -16.04 17.96 8.33
CA THR A 26 -15.31 18.78 9.30
C THR A 26 -15.74 20.23 9.16
N ILE A 27 -15.94 20.90 10.30
CA ILE A 27 -16.12 22.36 10.34
C ILE A 27 -14.72 22.96 10.27
N GLY A 28 -14.34 23.54 9.12
CA GLY A 28 -13.03 24.08 8.93
C GLY A 28 -12.85 24.76 7.57
N ARG A 29 -11.60 25.06 7.23
CA ARG A 29 -11.22 25.74 5.99
C ARG A 29 -11.51 24.90 4.73
N VAL A 30 -11.58 23.56 4.88
CA VAL A 30 -11.74 22.61 3.78
C VAL A 30 -12.87 21.65 4.13
N ASP A 31 -13.78 21.41 3.18
CA ASP A 31 -14.94 20.54 3.39
C ASP A 31 -14.55 19.06 3.49
N ASN A 32 -13.63 18.63 2.64
CA ASN A 32 -13.18 17.24 2.55
C ASN A 32 -11.72 17.12 2.99
N THR A 33 -11.50 16.68 4.22
CA THR A 33 -10.18 16.48 4.80
C THR A 33 -9.65 15.07 4.54
N ILE A 34 -8.32 14.92 4.60
CA ILE A 34 -7.62 13.64 4.44
C ILE A 34 -7.23 13.01 5.77
N VAL A 35 -7.04 11.69 5.76
CA VAL A 35 -6.62 10.91 6.93
C VAL A 35 -5.22 11.32 7.38
N ARG A 36 -5.10 11.53 8.68
CA ARG A 36 -3.84 11.87 9.37
C ARG A 36 -3.53 10.87 10.47
N ASP A 37 -2.27 10.74 10.77
CA ASP A 37 -1.84 10.04 11.97
C ASP A 37 -2.38 10.77 13.22
N PRO A 38 -2.99 10.05 14.19
CA PRO A 38 -3.64 10.69 15.33
C PRO A 38 -2.66 11.40 16.28
N ILE A 39 -1.40 10.99 16.30
CA ILE A 39 -0.37 11.55 17.20
C ILE A 39 0.39 12.68 16.48
N THR A 40 0.99 12.38 15.35
CA THR A 40 1.87 13.33 14.64
C THR A 40 1.09 14.33 13.78
N LYS A 41 -0.21 14.09 13.53
CA LYS A 41 -1.06 14.86 12.61
C LYS A 41 -0.57 14.93 11.17
N VAL A 42 0.44 14.14 10.81
CA VAL A 42 0.95 14.06 9.44
C VAL A 42 0.01 13.20 8.59
N PRO A 43 -0.34 13.63 7.37
CA PRO A 43 -1.13 12.82 6.45
C PRO A 43 -0.45 11.49 6.11
N LYS A 44 -1.26 10.45 5.91
CA LYS A 44 -0.78 9.11 5.53
C LYS A 44 -1.80 8.39 4.65
N ILE A 45 -1.36 7.35 3.98
CA ILE A 45 -2.25 6.38 3.36
C ILE A 45 -2.39 5.20 4.33
N PRO A 46 -3.57 4.95 4.92
CA PRO A 46 -3.76 3.83 5.83
C PRO A 46 -3.47 2.49 5.18
N GLY A 47 -2.87 1.57 5.93
CA GLY A 47 -2.61 0.21 5.47
C GLY A 47 -3.88 -0.53 5.04
N SER A 48 -5.00 -0.26 5.69
CA SER A 48 -6.31 -0.80 5.29
C SER A 48 -6.77 -0.32 3.91
N SER A 49 -6.57 0.98 3.59
CA SER A 49 -6.87 1.53 2.27
C SER A 49 -5.95 0.94 1.19
N LEU A 50 -4.67 0.79 1.52
CA LEU A 50 -3.70 0.16 0.62
C LEU A 50 -4.03 -1.31 0.37
N ALA A 51 -4.31 -2.07 1.42
CA ALA A 51 -4.69 -3.48 1.33
C ALA A 51 -5.97 -3.71 0.53
N GLY A 52 -7.02 -2.91 0.79
CA GLY A 52 -8.30 -3.02 0.10
C GLY A 52 -8.20 -2.79 -1.39
N ILE A 53 -7.50 -1.71 -1.80
CA ILE A 53 -7.33 -1.42 -3.23
C ILE A 53 -6.38 -2.40 -3.91
N TRP A 54 -5.29 -2.82 -3.24
CA TRP A 54 -4.36 -3.81 -3.80
C TRP A 54 -5.04 -5.18 -3.98
N ARG A 55 -5.87 -5.56 -3.04
CA ARG A 55 -6.73 -6.73 -3.17
C ARG A 55 -7.57 -6.68 -4.45
N TYR A 56 -8.26 -5.56 -4.68
CA TYR A 56 -9.06 -5.33 -5.89
C TYR A 56 -8.19 -5.43 -7.17
N TYR A 57 -7.03 -4.81 -7.18
CA TYR A 57 -6.11 -4.86 -8.31
C TYR A 57 -5.53 -6.25 -8.55
N THR A 58 -5.29 -7.02 -7.49
CA THR A 58 -4.89 -8.42 -7.62
C THR A 58 -5.99 -9.25 -8.28
N VAL A 59 -7.25 -9.04 -7.92
CA VAL A 59 -8.38 -9.69 -8.60
C VAL A 59 -8.42 -9.32 -10.08
N LEU A 60 -8.32 -8.03 -10.41
CA LEU A 60 -8.29 -7.58 -11.81
C LEU A 60 -7.12 -8.18 -12.58
N GLY A 61 -5.93 -8.21 -11.98
CA GLY A 61 -4.73 -8.80 -12.57
C GLY A 61 -4.89 -10.28 -12.87
N ILE A 62 -5.51 -11.05 -11.98
CA ILE A 62 -5.80 -12.47 -12.21
C ILE A 62 -6.86 -12.62 -13.32
N LEU A 63 -7.93 -11.86 -13.27
CA LEU A 63 -9.03 -11.95 -14.25
C LEU A 63 -8.57 -11.54 -15.66
N SER A 64 -7.66 -10.58 -15.78
CA SER A 64 -7.13 -10.15 -17.08
C SER A 64 -6.31 -11.24 -17.80
N LYS A 65 -5.85 -12.25 -17.07
CA LYS A 65 -5.08 -13.39 -17.61
C LYS A 65 -5.96 -14.54 -18.08
N ILE A 66 -7.24 -14.51 -17.77
CA ILE A 66 -8.20 -15.50 -18.23
C ILE A 66 -8.65 -15.13 -19.65
N LYS A 67 -8.37 -15.99 -20.62
CA LYS A 67 -8.62 -15.76 -22.07
C LYS A 67 -10.08 -15.60 -22.42
N ASP A 68 -10.92 -16.51 -21.89
CA ASP A 68 -12.30 -16.64 -22.32
C ASP A 68 -13.25 -16.07 -21.26
N LYS A 69 -14.42 -15.63 -21.71
CA LYS A 69 -15.48 -15.28 -20.77
C LYS A 69 -15.72 -16.48 -19.86
N LYS A 70 -15.82 -16.23 -18.55
CA LYS A 70 -16.09 -17.26 -17.54
C LYS A 70 -17.21 -18.19 -18.01
N PRO A 71 -16.94 -19.47 -18.31
CA PRO A 71 -18.02 -20.40 -18.55
C PRO A 71 -18.82 -20.53 -17.25
N LYS A 72 -20.12 -20.74 -17.38
CA LYS A 72 -20.92 -21.11 -16.22
C LYS A 72 -20.39 -22.44 -15.69
N ARG A 73 -20.38 -22.62 -14.37
CA ARG A 73 -19.96 -23.89 -13.75
C ARG A 73 -20.62 -25.11 -14.41
N GLU A 74 -21.89 -25.01 -14.77
CA GLU A 74 -22.63 -26.04 -15.50
C GLU A 74 -21.95 -26.46 -16.80
N ASP A 75 -21.32 -25.55 -17.52
CA ASP A 75 -20.67 -25.82 -18.81
C ASP A 75 -19.35 -26.55 -18.60
N ILE A 76 -18.63 -26.27 -17.49
CA ILE A 76 -17.42 -27.02 -17.10
C ILE A 76 -17.81 -28.43 -16.64
N LEU A 77 -18.88 -28.56 -15.89
CA LEU A 77 -19.34 -29.85 -15.35
C LEU A 77 -19.89 -30.78 -16.42
N LYS A 78 -20.39 -30.27 -17.53
CA LYS A 78 -20.83 -31.04 -18.71
C LYS A 78 -19.67 -31.73 -19.45
N GLN A 79 -18.42 -31.34 -19.20
CA GLN A 79 -17.28 -32.00 -19.82
C GLN A 79 -17.18 -33.47 -19.33
N THR A 80 -17.02 -34.39 -20.27
CA THR A 80 -16.96 -35.84 -20.00
C THR A 80 -15.66 -36.26 -19.29
N GLY A 81 -15.77 -37.09 -18.25
CA GLY A 81 -14.64 -37.73 -17.52
C GLY A 81 -14.03 -36.92 -16.40
N GLY A 82 -13.50 -37.57 -15.38
CA GLY A 82 -12.78 -37.00 -14.24
C GLY A 82 -13.64 -36.45 -13.09
N MET A 83 -13.00 -36.18 -11.93
CA MET A 83 -13.65 -35.50 -10.82
C MET A 83 -13.90 -34.04 -11.16
N ILE A 84 -14.89 -33.43 -10.51
CA ILE A 84 -15.24 -32.01 -10.69
C ILE A 84 -14.02 -31.10 -10.53
N LYS A 85 -13.18 -31.39 -9.54
CA LYS A 85 -11.93 -30.67 -9.28
C LYS A 85 -11.01 -30.69 -10.51
N ASP A 86 -10.80 -31.86 -11.09
CA ASP A 86 -9.90 -32.02 -12.24
C ASP A 86 -10.39 -31.27 -13.48
N LYS A 87 -11.70 -31.27 -13.70
CA LYS A 87 -12.31 -30.51 -14.83
C LYS A 87 -12.07 -29.02 -14.71
N ILE A 88 -12.18 -28.50 -13.52
CA ILE A 88 -12.00 -27.09 -13.20
C ILE A 88 -10.52 -26.72 -13.28
N ASP A 89 -9.63 -27.53 -12.70
CA ASP A 89 -8.19 -27.32 -12.78
C ASP A 89 -7.70 -27.35 -14.24
N ASN A 90 -8.21 -28.25 -15.03
CA ASN A 90 -7.88 -28.33 -16.47
C ASN A 90 -8.40 -27.12 -17.25
N TRP A 91 -9.61 -26.65 -16.93
CA TRP A 91 -10.12 -25.42 -17.54
C TRP A 91 -9.27 -24.22 -17.17
N ILE A 92 -8.92 -24.04 -15.90
CA ILE A 92 -8.06 -22.94 -15.43
C ILE A 92 -6.68 -23.00 -16.11
N LYS A 93 -6.08 -24.18 -16.22
CA LYS A 93 -4.80 -24.38 -16.94
C LYS A 93 -4.91 -23.97 -18.41
N SER A 94 -6.01 -24.31 -19.08
CA SER A 94 -6.24 -23.94 -20.46
C SER A 94 -6.40 -22.43 -20.69
N GLN A 95 -6.82 -21.70 -19.66
CA GLN A 95 -7.01 -20.25 -19.69
C GLN A 95 -5.74 -19.44 -19.39
N ASN A 96 -4.71 -20.07 -18.83
CA ASN A 96 -3.47 -19.40 -18.46
C ASN A 96 -2.59 -19.15 -19.70
N THR A 97 -2.65 -17.92 -20.23
CA THR A 97 -1.95 -17.58 -21.49
C THR A 97 -0.47 -17.30 -21.36
N ASN A 98 0.03 -16.98 -20.17
CA ASN A 98 1.38 -16.44 -19.98
C ASN A 98 2.35 -17.38 -19.26
N GLY A 99 1.91 -18.57 -18.83
CA GLY A 99 2.76 -19.56 -18.14
C GLY A 99 3.36 -19.11 -16.79
N LYS A 100 3.20 -17.82 -16.43
CA LYS A 100 3.80 -17.21 -15.23
C LYS A 100 3.03 -17.48 -13.96
N TRP A 101 1.75 -17.80 -14.10
CA TRP A 101 0.86 -18.05 -12.96
C TRP A 101 0.31 -19.45 -13.04
N ASP A 102 0.70 -20.29 -12.11
CA ASP A 102 0.01 -21.54 -11.91
C ASP A 102 -1.22 -21.32 -11.04
N VAL A 103 -2.31 -20.88 -11.66
CA VAL A 103 -3.61 -20.68 -11.00
C VAL A 103 -4.26 -22.01 -10.68
N SER A 104 -3.80 -23.12 -11.28
CA SER A 104 -4.37 -24.45 -11.12
C SER A 104 -4.21 -25.01 -9.70
N ASN A 105 -3.18 -24.58 -8.96
CA ASN A 105 -2.97 -24.98 -7.56
C ASN A 105 -3.91 -24.27 -6.57
N TRP A 106 -4.75 -23.36 -7.07
CA TRP A 106 -5.71 -22.65 -6.26
C TRP A 106 -7.05 -23.32 -6.42
N HIS A 107 -7.48 -24.05 -5.42
CA HIS A 107 -8.82 -24.63 -5.38
C HIS A 107 -9.86 -23.49 -5.37
N PHE A 108 -10.21 -23.02 -6.56
CA PHE A 108 -11.29 -22.06 -6.73
C PHE A 108 -12.66 -22.64 -6.39
N PHE A 109 -12.71 -23.90 -5.94
CA PHE A 109 -13.91 -24.71 -5.94
C PHE A 109 -14.03 -25.69 -4.77
N GLU A 110 -14.12 -25.17 -3.59
CA GLU A 110 -14.99 -25.83 -2.61
C GLU A 110 -16.27 -25.02 -2.52
N GLY A 111 -17.40 -25.62 -2.78
CA GLY A 111 -18.65 -24.90 -2.95
C GLY A 111 -18.74 -24.26 -4.36
N ASN A 112 -19.68 -23.63 -4.76
CA ASN A 112 -20.11 -23.30 -6.09
C ASN A 112 -19.50 -22.04 -6.73
N THR A 113 -18.37 -21.47 -6.24
CA THR A 113 -17.89 -20.15 -6.64
C THR A 113 -16.49 -20.13 -7.21
N LEU A 114 -16.40 -19.61 -8.44
CA LEU A 114 -15.15 -19.14 -9.08
C LEU A 114 -14.63 -17.87 -8.42
N LEU A 115 -13.33 -17.54 -8.64
CA LEU A 115 -12.81 -16.20 -8.36
C LEU A 115 -13.68 -15.17 -9.09
N GLU A 116 -14.32 -14.31 -8.34
CA GLU A 116 -15.18 -13.24 -8.84
C GLU A 116 -14.68 -11.89 -8.33
N LEU A 117 -15.15 -10.81 -8.94
CA LEU A 117 -14.90 -9.45 -8.43
C LEU A 117 -15.32 -9.29 -6.96
N ASN A 118 -16.29 -10.08 -6.51
CA ASN A 118 -16.73 -10.11 -5.13
C ASN A 118 -15.62 -10.53 -4.15
N CYS A 119 -14.59 -11.27 -4.58
CA CYS A 119 -13.41 -11.55 -3.76
C CYS A 119 -12.60 -10.28 -3.43
N ALA A 120 -12.90 -9.15 -4.05
CA ALA A 120 -12.24 -7.88 -3.83
C ALA A 120 -12.72 -7.10 -2.58
N GLY A 121 -13.71 -7.57 -1.84
CA GLY A 121 -14.07 -6.89 -0.59
C GLY A 121 -15.55 -6.82 -0.24
N GLN A 122 -16.41 -7.57 -0.91
CA GLN A 122 -17.82 -7.65 -0.51
C GLN A 122 -18.04 -8.83 0.44
N ASP A 123 -18.12 -8.56 1.73
CA ASP A 123 -18.33 -9.59 2.75
C ASP A 123 -19.80 -10.03 2.83
N ASN A 124 -20.74 -9.11 2.58
CA ASN A 124 -22.17 -9.40 2.62
C ASN A 124 -22.88 -8.71 1.46
N VAL A 125 -23.84 -9.39 0.85
CA VAL A 125 -24.83 -8.76 -0.03
C VAL A 125 -25.80 -7.99 0.85
N PRO A 126 -26.09 -6.69 0.61
CA PRO A 126 -27.07 -5.94 1.36
C PRO A 126 -28.41 -6.67 1.43
N GLN A 127 -29.06 -6.62 2.60
CA GLN A 127 -30.31 -7.34 2.85
C GLN A 127 -31.44 -6.92 1.88
N GLU A 128 -31.37 -5.71 1.36
CA GLU A 128 -32.28 -5.14 0.36
C GLU A 128 -32.16 -5.84 -1.01
N GLU A 129 -30.96 -6.25 -1.41
CA GLU A 129 -30.74 -7.01 -2.64
C GLU A 129 -31.17 -8.48 -2.50
N LEU A 130 -31.22 -9.00 -1.27
CA LEU A 130 -31.68 -10.36 -0.98
C LEU A 130 -33.17 -10.54 -1.19
N SER A 131 -33.97 -9.48 -1.14
CA SER A 131 -35.43 -9.53 -1.35
C SER A 131 -35.81 -9.90 -2.77
N ASN A 132 -34.97 -9.63 -3.75
CA ASN A 132 -35.18 -9.88 -5.18
C ASN A 132 -34.56 -11.21 -5.67
N ILE A 133 -33.92 -11.96 -4.78
CA ILE A 133 -33.29 -13.25 -5.12
C ILE A 133 -34.19 -14.38 -4.68
N THR A 134 -34.58 -15.24 -5.63
CA THR A 134 -35.39 -16.45 -5.34
C THR A 134 -34.77 -17.31 -4.25
N ALA A 135 -35.61 -17.97 -3.43
CA ALA A 135 -35.25 -18.69 -2.22
C ALA A 135 -34.10 -19.74 -2.38
N THR A 136 -33.92 -20.28 -3.58
CA THR A 136 -32.88 -21.23 -3.95
C THR A 136 -31.45 -20.64 -3.98
N ASN A 137 -31.32 -19.31 -3.93
CA ASN A 137 -30.04 -18.61 -4.04
C ASN A 137 -29.56 -17.96 -2.72
N LYS A 138 -30.30 -18.12 -1.61
CA LYS A 138 -30.05 -17.43 -0.34
C LYS A 138 -28.98 -18.07 0.53
N GLU A 139 -28.67 -19.32 0.33
CA GLU A 139 -27.65 -20.03 1.16
C GLU A 139 -26.25 -19.80 0.60
N GLY A 140 -25.44 -19.05 1.33
CA GLY A 140 -23.98 -19.01 1.17
C GLY A 140 -23.39 -17.97 0.22
N LYS A 141 -24.12 -16.96 -0.25
CA LYS A 141 -23.56 -15.86 -1.04
C LYS A 141 -22.89 -14.80 -0.16
N THR A 142 -21.74 -15.15 0.39
CA THR A 142 -20.76 -14.13 0.82
C THR A 142 -19.92 -13.75 -0.39
N GLY A 143 -19.49 -12.47 -0.49
CA GLY A 143 -18.68 -11.99 -1.59
C GLY A 143 -17.35 -12.74 -1.78
N HIS A 144 -16.82 -13.36 -0.72
CA HIS A 144 -15.56 -14.09 -0.74
C HIS A 144 -15.73 -15.58 -1.03
N CYS A 145 -14.94 -16.12 -1.97
CA CYS A 145 -14.91 -17.57 -2.19
C CYS A 145 -14.23 -18.34 -1.04
N GLY A 146 -13.27 -17.72 -0.34
CA GLY A 146 -12.51 -18.31 0.75
C GLY A 146 -11.34 -19.20 0.31
N HIS A 147 -11.18 -19.48 -0.99
CA HIS A 147 -10.23 -20.48 -1.51
C HIS A 147 -9.18 -19.88 -2.46
N CYS A 148 -9.47 -18.78 -3.13
CA CYS A 148 -8.55 -18.21 -4.11
C CYS A 148 -7.34 -17.53 -3.47
N LEU A 149 -6.29 -17.28 -4.27
CA LEU A 149 -5.08 -16.56 -3.89
C LEU A 149 -5.38 -15.25 -3.14
N VAL A 150 -6.38 -14.52 -3.63
CA VAL A 150 -6.77 -13.23 -3.05
C VAL A 150 -7.35 -13.40 -1.65
N CYS A 151 -8.30 -14.34 -1.47
CA CYS A 151 -8.89 -14.61 -0.16
C CYS A 151 -7.85 -15.14 0.82
N LYS A 152 -6.99 -16.07 0.40
CA LYS A 152 -5.93 -16.62 1.26
C LYS A 152 -4.87 -15.60 1.59
N GLY A 153 -4.47 -14.76 0.63
CA GLY A 153 -3.45 -13.73 0.83
C GLY A 153 -3.94 -12.55 1.67
N PHE A 154 -5.09 -11.99 1.33
CA PHE A 154 -5.60 -10.75 1.95
C PHE A 154 -6.58 -10.98 3.12
N GLY A 155 -6.99 -12.22 3.35
CA GLY A 155 -7.98 -12.55 4.36
C GLY A 155 -9.42 -12.49 3.84
N PHE A 156 -10.34 -13.02 4.61
CA PHE A 156 -11.79 -12.95 4.34
C PHE A 156 -12.58 -13.26 5.62
N SER A 157 -13.82 -12.78 5.65
CA SER A 157 -14.81 -13.18 6.63
C SER A 157 -16.00 -13.82 5.92
N LYS A 158 -16.39 -14.99 6.37
CA LYS A 158 -17.52 -15.76 5.86
C LYS A 158 -18.26 -16.36 7.05
N LYS A 159 -19.57 -16.59 6.92
CA LYS A 159 -20.46 -16.98 8.02
C LYS A 159 -19.87 -18.01 9.01
N ASP A 160 -19.18 -19.03 8.50
CA ASP A 160 -18.67 -20.13 9.32
C ASP A 160 -17.13 -20.18 9.39
N ILE A 161 -16.43 -19.34 8.61
CA ILE A 161 -14.98 -19.35 8.51
C ILE A 161 -14.50 -17.92 8.26
N SER A 162 -13.57 -17.46 9.09
CA SER A 162 -12.82 -16.23 8.85
C SER A 162 -11.33 -16.52 8.81
N TRP A 163 -10.60 -15.74 8.00
CA TRP A 163 -9.17 -15.85 7.81
C TRP A 163 -8.53 -14.49 7.74
N GLN A 164 -7.52 -14.25 8.55
CA GLN A 164 -6.83 -12.95 8.60
C GLN A 164 -5.98 -12.64 7.37
N GLY A 165 -5.62 -13.66 6.57
CA GLY A 165 -4.71 -13.52 5.45
C GLY A 165 -3.25 -13.76 5.81
N MET A 166 -2.40 -13.74 4.77
CA MET A 166 -0.95 -13.94 4.89
C MET A 166 -0.16 -12.67 4.57
N ILE A 167 -0.80 -11.63 4.02
CA ILE A 167 -0.18 -10.37 3.63
C ILE A 167 -0.60 -9.27 4.60
N PHE A 168 0.37 -8.59 5.20
CA PHE A 168 0.16 -7.52 6.17
C PHE A 168 0.75 -6.23 5.64
N PHE A 169 -0.05 -5.19 5.60
CA PHE A 169 0.30 -3.86 5.10
C PHE A 169 0.48 -2.89 6.26
N SER A 170 1.58 -2.16 6.27
CA SER A 170 1.69 -0.99 7.12
C SER A 170 1.04 0.22 6.44
N ASP A 171 0.84 1.28 7.22
CA ASP A 171 0.55 2.58 6.63
C ASP A 171 1.70 3.04 5.73
N LEU A 172 1.38 3.80 4.67
CA LEU A 172 2.38 4.54 3.91
C LEU A 172 2.48 5.94 4.50
N ASN A 173 3.63 6.21 5.10
CA ASN A 173 3.95 7.49 5.72
C ASN A 173 4.75 8.36 4.76
N ILE A 174 4.60 9.68 4.87
CA ILE A 174 5.37 10.63 4.06
C ILE A 174 6.85 10.51 4.42
N LEU A 175 7.69 10.26 3.42
CA LEU A 175 9.15 10.26 3.53
C LEU A 175 9.74 11.58 3.05
N PHE A 176 9.38 11.99 1.82
CA PHE A 176 9.76 13.26 1.24
C PHE A 176 8.51 14.00 0.79
N PHE A 177 8.39 15.26 1.23
CA PHE A 177 7.24 16.08 0.93
C PHE A 177 7.67 17.34 0.17
N PRO A 178 7.11 17.64 -1.01
CA PRO A 178 7.48 18.80 -1.81
C PRO A 178 6.93 20.08 -1.20
N VAL A 179 7.79 21.09 -1.10
CA VAL A 179 7.43 22.42 -0.63
C VAL A 179 8.00 23.46 -1.60
N PHE A 180 7.20 24.45 -1.96
CA PHE A 180 7.67 25.58 -2.74
C PHE A 180 8.54 26.50 -1.88
N THR A 181 9.71 26.89 -2.42
CA THR A 181 10.64 27.80 -1.78
C THR A 181 11.09 28.89 -2.76
N MET A 182 11.76 29.92 -2.26
CA MET A 182 12.37 30.97 -3.10
C MET A 182 13.43 30.40 -4.06
N TYR A 183 13.96 29.22 -3.78
CA TYR A 183 14.94 28.50 -4.63
C TYR A 183 14.30 27.38 -5.47
N GLY A 184 13.00 27.44 -5.71
CA GLY A 184 12.24 26.39 -6.39
C GLY A 184 11.67 25.35 -5.43
N THR A 185 11.19 24.24 -5.98
CA THR A 185 10.61 23.17 -5.18
C THR A 185 11.70 22.39 -4.46
N LYS A 186 11.59 22.27 -3.15
CA LYS A 186 12.46 21.41 -2.32
C LYS A 186 11.63 20.32 -1.65
N TRP A 187 12.28 19.21 -1.31
CA TRP A 187 11.65 18.07 -0.64
C TRP A 187 12.12 18.00 0.80
N ILE A 188 11.18 18.21 1.72
CA ILE A 188 11.48 18.13 3.15
C ILE A 188 11.39 16.69 3.65
N THR A 189 12.26 16.34 4.59
CA THR A 189 12.26 15.11 5.36
C THR A 189 12.82 15.34 6.76
N THR A 190 12.82 14.32 7.61
CA THR A 190 13.47 14.37 8.93
C THR A 190 14.45 13.22 9.09
N VAL A 191 15.41 13.34 10.01
CA VAL A 191 16.38 12.28 10.29
C VAL A 191 15.69 10.98 10.65
N ARG A 192 14.68 11.05 11.53
CA ARG A 192 13.90 9.89 11.95
C ARG A 192 13.23 9.15 10.79
N ARG A 193 12.67 9.88 9.81
CA ARG A 193 12.03 9.27 8.62
C ARG A 193 13.04 8.57 7.74
N LEU A 194 14.21 9.17 7.59
CA LEU A 194 15.32 8.56 6.86
C LEU A 194 15.81 7.28 7.55
N GLU A 195 15.95 7.30 8.87
CA GLU A 195 16.33 6.11 9.65
C GLU A 195 15.36 4.95 9.46
N VAL A 196 14.07 5.21 9.67
CA VAL A 196 13.02 4.17 9.56
C VAL A 196 12.93 3.62 8.14
N SER A 197 13.19 4.45 7.12
CA SER A 197 13.21 4.02 5.70
C SER A 197 14.51 3.33 5.29
N GLY A 198 15.52 3.27 6.17
CA GLY A 198 16.83 2.70 5.88
C GLY A 198 17.71 3.58 4.97
N LEU A 199 17.49 4.89 4.99
CA LEU A 199 18.19 5.90 4.20
C LEU A 199 19.02 6.87 5.07
N LYS A 200 19.36 6.46 6.27
CA LYS A 200 20.05 7.33 7.22
C LYS A 200 21.33 7.95 6.60
N PRO A 201 21.48 9.28 6.60
CA PRO A 201 22.72 9.92 6.22
C PRO A 201 23.79 9.67 7.30
N ASN A 202 25.03 9.46 6.87
CA ASN A 202 26.15 9.33 7.81
C ASN A 202 26.44 10.68 8.46
N GLY A 203 26.62 10.69 9.80
CA GLY A 203 27.08 11.87 10.53
C GLY A 203 26.07 13.02 10.66
N VAL A 204 24.79 12.77 10.45
CA VAL A 204 23.76 13.77 10.70
C VAL A 204 23.02 13.41 11.98
N ASP A 205 23.28 14.17 13.03
CA ASP A 205 22.51 14.16 14.25
C ASP A 205 21.19 14.94 14.07
N ASN A 206 20.26 14.79 15.00
CA ASN A 206 19.01 15.53 14.98
C ASN A 206 19.26 17.03 14.85
N THR A 207 18.57 17.66 13.93
CA THR A 207 18.61 19.12 13.75
C THR A 207 18.20 19.79 15.06
N THR A 208 18.99 20.77 15.49
CA THR A 208 18.60 21.64 16.61
C THR A 208 17.34 22.45 16.24
N ASP A 209 16.55 22.78 17.24
CA ASP A 209 15.30 23.51 17.06
C ASP A 209 15.45 24.76 16.19
N ASN A 210 14.55 24.87 15.19
CA ASN A 210 14.43 25.97 14.23
C ASN A 210 15.53 26.09 13.15
N LYS A 211 16.46 25.14 13.02
CA LYS A 211 17.43 25.14 11.93
C LYS A 211 17.20 23.96 10.99
N VAL A 212 17.46 24.18 9.70
CA VAL A 212 17.35 23.15 8.67
C VAL A 212 18.71 22.83 8.09
N LEU A 213 18.86 21.63 7.49
CA LEU A 213 20.08 21.24 6.77
C LEU A 213 19.78 21.16 5.28
N THR A 214 20.68 21.73 4.48
CA THR A 214 20.65 21.65 3.01
C THR A 214 21.90 20.95 2.50
N LYS A 215 21.92 20.53 1.23
CA LYS A 215 23.12 19.88 0.66
C LYS A 215 24.34 20.82 0.62
N ASN A 216 24.10 22.07 0.31
CA ASN A 216 25.17 23.05 0.05
C ASN A 216 25.49 23.96 1.25
N GLY A 217 24.57 24.11 2.19
CA GLY A 217 24.76 24.89 3.42
C GLY A 217 24.95 26.40 3.26
N ASN A 218 24.86 26.91 2.03
CA ASN A 218 25.23 28.30 1.71
C ASN A 218 24.05 29.31 1.76
N GLU A 219 22.86 28.81 1.96
CA GLU A 219 21.66 29.64 2.04
C GLU A 219 21.52 30.10 3.51
N GLY A 220 21.68 31.38 3.83
CA GLY A 220 21.54 31.87 5.20
C GLY A 220 20.18 31.56 5.80
N HIS A 221 19.12 31.62 4.98
CA HIS A 221 17.74 31.27 5.34
C HIS A 221 17.01 30.70 4.14
N ILE A 222 15.99 29.87 4.40
CA ILE A 222 15.11 29.30 3.41
C ILE A 222 13.65 29.40 3.86
N ASN A 223 12.74 29.76 2.96
CA ASN A 223 11.33 29.67 3.21
C ASN A 223 10.82 28.26 2.87
N LEU A 224 10.06 27.67 3.77
CA LEU A 224 9.34 26.40 3.55
C LEU A 224 7.85 26.69 3.64
N GLY A 225 7.27 27.08 2.52
CA GLY A 225 5.94 27.68 2.48
C GLY A 225 5.93 29.01 3.24
N TRP A 226 5.20 29.07 4.34
CA TRP A 226 5.07 30.26 5.19
C TRP A 226 6.16 30.43 6.24
N LEU A 227 6.92 29.37 6.54
CA LEU A 227 7.98 29.41 7.53
C LEU A 227 9.30 29.83 6.90
N TYR A 228 9.97 30.80 7.55
CA TYR A 228 11.29 31.29 7.15
C TYR A 228 12.32 30.82 8.19
N LEU A 229 13.19 29.89 7.80
CA LEU A 229 14.05 29.14 8.71
C LEU A 229 15.52 29.35 8.37
N GLU A 230 16.37 29.37 9.40
CA GLU A 230 17.83 29.47 9.27
C GLU A 230 18.41 28.13 8.78
N VAL A 231 19.36 28.19 7.84
CA VAL A 231 20.14 27.05 7.41
C VAL A 231 21.30 26.86 8.39
N GLY A 232 21.23 25.83 9.21
CA GLY A 232 22.19 25.56 10.29
C GLY A 232 23.34 24.69 9.89
N GLY A 233 23.40 24.16 8.66
CA GLY A 233 24.48 23.29 8.20
C GLY A 233 24.15 22.49 6.95
N THR A 234 25.00 21.49 6.68
CA THR A 234 24.89 20.62 5.51
C THR A 234 24.49 19.20 5.90
N HIS A 235 23.92 18.47 4.95
CA HIS A 235 23.68 17.04 5.06
C HIS A 235 24.48 16.26 4.00
N SER A 236 24.86 15.02 4.33
CA SER A 236 25.58 14.09 3.44
C SER A 236 24.65 13.01 2.86
N LEU A 237 23.35 13.25 2.79
CA LEU A 237 22.40 12.30 2.24
C LEU A 237 22.73 12.03 0.79
N SER A 238 22.81 10.74 0.43
CA SER A 238 22.89 10.27 -0.95
C SER A 238 21.72 9.33 -1.19
N LEU A 239 20.90 9.67 -2.18
CA LEU A 239 19.73 8.86 -2.53
C LEU A 239 20.22 7.59 -3.26
N ASN A 240 19.82 6.45 -2.76
CA ASN A 240 20.12 5.18 -3.40
C ASN A 240 19.06 4.77 -4.43
N ALA A 241 19.35 3.75 -5.24
CA ALA A 241 18.44 3.24 -6.27
C ALA A 241 17.07 2.78 -5.74
N LYS A 242 16.87 2.65 -4.43
CA LYS A 242 15.59 2.21 -3.84
C LYS A 242 14.46 3.22 -4.04
N ILE A 243 14.76 4.51 -4.11
CA ILE A 243 13.77 5.59 -4.25
C ILE A 243 13.83 6.30 -5.59
N VAL A 244 14.61 5.80 -6.54
CA VAL A 244 14.62 6.32 -7.92
C VAL A 244 13.45 5.71 -8.68
N PHE A 245 12.61 6.55 -9.27
CA PHE A 245 11.52 6.18 -10.15
C PHE A 245 11.87 6.61 -11.58
N GLU A 246 11.56 5.79 -12.58
CA GLU A 246 11.93 6.04 -14.00
C GLU A 246 11.50 7.42 -14.51
N SER A 247 10.37 7.93 -14.03
CA SER A 247 9.79 9.21 -14.46
C SER A 247 10.05 10.37 -13.50
N PHE A 248 10.80 10.14 -12.42
CA PHE A 248 11.03 11.15 -11.39
C PHE A 248 12.39 10.93 -10.73
N GLN A 249 13.25 11.91 -10.85
CA GLN A 249 14.54 11.93 -10.20
C GLN A 249 14.57 13.05 -9.16
N LEU A 250 14.72 12.67 -7.91
CA LEU A 250 14.95 13.59 -6.82
C LEU A 250 16.46 13.78 -6.66
N ASN A 251 16.94 15.02 -6.78
CA ASN A 251 18.34 15.34 -6.59
C ASN A 251 18.64 15.58 -5.10
N ASP A 252 19.81 15.19 -4.65
CA ASP A 252 20.25 15.41 -3.25
C ASP A 252 20.24 16.91 -2.88
N THR A 253 20.50 17.80 -3.85
CA THR A 253 20.48 19.26 -3.69
C THR A 253 19.07 19.82 -3.43
N ASP A 254 18.03 19.07 -3.75
CA ASP A 254 16.65 19.49 -3.57
C ASP A 254 16.04 19.00 -2.25
N ILE A 255 16.85 18.31 -1.43
CA ILE A 255 16.42 17.80 -0.14
C ILE A 255 16.77 18.78 0.97
N VAL A 256 15.82 19.01 1.86
CA VAL A 256 15.98 19.78 3.09
C VAL A 256 15.59 18.92 4.27
N ILE A 257 16.51 18.74 5.21
CA ILE A 257 16.23 18.02 6.46
C ILE A 257 15.75 19.05 7.48
N VAL A 258 14.53 18.84 7.99
CA VAL A 258 13.88 19.73 8.95
C VAL A 258 13.76 19.07 10.33
N PRO A 259 13.65 19.84 11.41
CA PRO A 259 13.33 19.31 12.74
C PRO A 259 12.00 18.54 12.73
N GLU A 260 11.94 17.43 13.47
CA GLU A 260 10.71 16.62 13.57
C GLU A 260 9.53 17.44 14.13
N SER A 261 9.79 18.36 15.04
CA SER A 261 8.80 19.28 15.63
C SER A 261 8.08 20.18 14.60
N LEU A 262 8.78 20.58 13.54
CA LEU A 262 8.25 21.46 12.49
C LEU A 262 7.64 20.71 11.31
N PHE A 263 8.00 19.45 11.12
CA PHE A 263 7.60 18.68 9.93
C PHE A 263 6.09 18.65 9.72
N SER A 264 5.33 18.36 10.78
CA SER A 264 3.87 18.30 10.71
C SER A 264 3.24 19.65 10.32
N GLN A 265 3.76 20.74 10.85
CA GLN A 265 3.26 22.09 10.56
C GLN A 265 3.53 22.47 9.11
N ILE A 266 4.75 22.20 8.62
CA ILE A 266 5.12 22.51 7.23
C ILE A 266 4.26 21.67 6.27
N VAL A 267 4.12 20.36 6.52
CA VAL A 267 3.31 19.47 5.67
C VAL A 267 1.85 19.94 5.63
N ASN A 268 1.23 20.17 6.78
CA ASN A 268 -0.20 20.54 6.83
C ASN A 268 -0.49 21.92 6.22
N SER A 269 0.46 22.85 6.26
CA SER A 269 0.30 24.18 5.64
C SER A 269 0.52 24.19 4.13
N ASN A 270 1.16 23.14 3.58
CA ASN A 270 1.48 23.03 2.17
C ASN A 270 0.73 21.86 1.45
N LEU A 271 -0.34 21.35 2.05
CA LEU A 271 -1.22 20.40 1.36
C LEU A 271 -1.89 21.06 0.16
N GLU A 272 -2.12 20.27 -0.88
CA GLU A 272 -2.87 20.74 -2.04
C GLU A 272 -4.36 20.88 -1.67
N VAL A 273 -4.95 22.01 -2.01
CA VAL A 273 -6.40 22.25 -1.86
C VAL A 273 -6.99 22.46 -3.24
N ARG A 274 -7.92 21.61 -3.62
CA ARG A 274 -8.67 21.73 -4.88
C ARG A 274 -10.11 22.09 -4.62
N THR A 275 -10.58 23.08 -5.37
CA THR A 275 -11.98 23.49 -5.37
C THR A 275 -12.70 22.82 -6.54
N SER A 276 -13.84 22.23 -6.28
CA SER A 276 -14.73 21.64 -7.27
C SER A 276 -16.10 22.34 -7.23
N VAL A 277 -16.73 22.45 -8.40
CA VAL A 277 -18.05 23.05 -8.53
C VAL A 277 -18.93 22.17 -9.42
N SER A 278 -20.21 22.04 -9.08
CA SER A 278 -21.20 21.42 -9.96
C SER A 278 -21.80 22.49 -10.87
N ILE A 279 -21.72 22.25 -12.17
CA ILE A 279 -22.28 23.16 -13.19
C ILE A 279 -23.68 22.67 -13.55
N ASP A 280 -24.62 23.61 -13.66
CA ASP A 280 -25.94 23.35 -14.22
C ASP A 280 -25.81 23.21 -15.75
N PRO A 281 -26.17 22.07 -16.34
CA PRO A 281 -26.00 21.82 -17.77
C PRO A 281 -26.90 22.68 -18.66
N ILE A 282 -27.96 23.26 -18.10
CA ILE A 282 -28.93 24.10 -18.84
C ILE A 282 -28.43 25.53 -18.90
N THR A 283 -28.02 26.09 -17.77
CA THR A 283 -27.62 27.50 -17.64
C THR A 283 -26.11 27.70 -17.89
N GLY A 284 -25.32 26.65 -17.80
CA GLY A 284 -23.85 26.72 -17.85
C GLY A 284 -23.23 27.40 -16.61
N ALA A 285 -24.05 27.76 -15.63
CA ALA A 285 -23.60 28.42 -14.39
C ALA A 285 -23.36 27.43 -13.26
N ALA A 286 -22.62 27.85 -12.25
CA ALA A 286 -22.42 27.08 -11.04
C ALA A 286 -23.76 26.95 -10.28
N LYS A 287 -24.10 25.75 -9.84
CA LYS A 287 -25.25 25.55 -8.95
C LYS A 287 -24.98 26.20 -7.60
N GLU A 288 -26.02 26.78 -7.01
CA GLU A 288 -25.92 27.30 -5.64
C GLU A 288 -25.50 26.20 -4.66
N ARG A 289 -24.61 26.54 -3.74
CA ARG A 289 -24.06 25.64 -2.69
C ARG A 289 -23.37 24.36 -3.24
N ALA A 290 -22.95 24.40 -4.48
CA ALA A 290 -22.28 23.25 -5.12
C ALA A 290 -20.74 23.40 -5.19
N LEU A 291 -20.19 24.39 -4.50
CA LEU A 291 -18.76 24.58 -4.35
C LEU A 291 -18.29 23.75 -3.16
N PHE A 292 -17.27 22.92 -3.35
CA PHE A 292 -16.63 22.18 -2.27
C PHE A 292 -15.11 22.13 -2.47
N THR A 293 -14.41 22.11 -1.36
CA THR A 293 -12.94 22.06 -1.31
C THR A 293 -12.48 20.70 -0.79
N SER A 294 -11.40 20.20 -1.34
CA SER A 294 -10.79 18.94 -0.94
C SER A 294 -9.29 19.11 -0.73
N GLU A 295 -8.80 18.66 0.41
CA GLU A 295 -7.37 18.51 0.67
C GLU A 295 -6.81 17.29 -0.05
N ALA A 296 -5.51 17.32 -0.39
CA ALA A 296 -4.80 16.17 -0.89
C ALA A 296 -3.31 16.24 -0.55
N ILE A 297 -2.68 15.09 -0.46
CA ILE A 297 -1.23 14.96 -0.47
C ILE A 297 -0.75 15.35 -1.87
N PRO A 298 0.12 16.35 -2.05
CA PRO A 298 0.49 16.86 -3.36
C PRO A 298 1.28 15.85 -4.18
N ARG A 299 1.21 16.01 -5.50
CA ARG A 299 2.07 15.25 -6.43
C ARG A 299 3.55 15.49 -6.11
N GLY A 300 4.39 14.50 -6.40
CA GLY A 300 5.82 14.54 -6.07
C GLY A 300 6.14 14.11 -4.63
N THR A 301 5.12 13.86 -3.79
CA THR A 301 5.33 13.27 -2.47
C THR A 301 5.78 11.83 -2.59
N ILE A 302 6.84 11.48 -1.86
CA ILE A 302 7.31 10.10 -1.74
C ILE A 302 6.90 9.57 -0.37
N LEU A 303 6.19 8.45 -0.38
CA LEU A 303 5.75 7.74 0.81
C LEU A 303 6.53 6.44 0.98
N TYR A 304 6.61 5.93 2.19
CA TYR A 304 7.23 4.66 2.52
C TYR A 304 6.39 3.85 3.49
N GLY A 305 6.53 2.55 3.41
CA GLY A 305 5.90 1.58 4.30
C GLY A 305 6.49 0.19 4.10
N ASN A 306 5.84 -0.80 4.69
CA ASN A 306 6.28 -2.19 4.62
C ASN A 306 5.10 -3.11 4.30
N ILE A 307 5.41 -4.18 3.55
CA ILE A 307 4.52 -5.32 3.35
C ILE A 307 5.23 -6.54 3.90
N ARG A 308 4.56 -7.29 4.77
CA ARG A 308 5.04 -8.57 5.29
C ARG A 308 4.18 -9.69 4.72
N ILE A 309 4.83 -10.72 4.21
CA ILE A 309 4.17 -11.92 3.71
C ILE A 309 4.63 -13.07 4.59
N PHE A 310 3.69 -13.69 5.28
CA PHE A 310 3.96 -14.84 6.14
C PHE A 310 4.01 -16.11 5.30
N ASP A 311 4.98 -16.95 5.60
CA ASP A 311 5.07 -18.28 5.00
C ASP A 311 3.96 -19.20 5.54
N LYS A 312 3.48 -20.12 4.71
CA LYS A 312 2.45 -21.10 5.09
C LYS A 312 2.84 -21.91 6.33
N ASN A 313 4.13 -22.18 6.52
CA ASN A 313 4.65 -22.89 7.69
C ASN A 313 4.49 -22.10 9.01
N SER A 314 4.22 -20.79 8.94
CA SER A 314 3.88 -19.99 10.13
C SER A 314 2.49 -20.32 10.69
N PHE A 315 1.68 -21.04 9.92
CA PHE A 315 0.29 -21.38 10.25
C PHE A 315 0.10 -22.88 10.48
N THR A 316 1.14 -23.56 10.99
CA THR A 316 1.07 -24.98 11.34
C THR A 316 -0.02 -25.20 12.39
N GLY A 317 -0.87 -26.20 12.17
CA GLY A 317 -2.03 -26.50 13.03
C GLY A 317 -3.36 -25.93 12.53
N ILE A 318 -3.36 -25.15 11.44
CA ILE A 318 -4.59 -24.77 10.73
C ILE A 318 -4.89 -25.88 9.73
N GLU A 319 -5.66 -26.87 10.18
CA GLU A 319 -6.03 -28.02 9.35
C GLU A 319 -7.40 -27.83 8.68
N GLY A 320 -7.61 -28.51 7.57
CA GLY A 320 -8.91 -28.72 6.95
C GLY A 320 -9.34 -27.62 5.99
N LYS A 321 -10.36 -26.82 6.36
CA LYS A 321 -11.07 -25.90 5.43
C LYS A 321 -10.21 -24.77 4.84
N LEU A 322 -9.06 -24.44 5.43
CA LEU A 322 -8.18 -23.36 4.96
C LEU A 322 -7.03 -23.86 4.09
N GLU A 323 -6.76 -25.14 4.02
CA GLU A 323 -5.75 -25.70 3.12
C GLU A 323 -6.23 -25.79 1.66
N PRO A 324 -5.30 -25.74 0.69
CA PRO A 324 -3.90 -25.41 0.82
C PRO A 324 -3.65 -23.90 0.93
N LEU A 325 -2.61 -23.51 1.67
CA LEU A 325 -2.16 -22.12 1.72
C LEU A 325 -1.15 -21.83 0.60
N PRO A 326 -1.12 -20.58 0.08
CA PRO A 326 -0.19 -20.17 -0.97
C PRO A 326 1.26 -20.05 -0.50
N ASP A 327 2.20 -20.27 -1.42
CA ASP A 327 3.60 -19.96 -1.22
C ASP A 327 3.83 -18.44 -1.26
N VAL A 328 4.85 -17.97 -0.54
CA VAL A 328 5.22 -16.55 -0.45
C VAL A 328 5.49 -15.96 -1.84
N GLU A 329 6.19 -16.71 -2.69
CA GLU A 329 6.56 -16.30 -4.05
C GLU A 329 5.34 -16.02 -4.92
N LYS A 330 4.28 -16.81 -4.77
CA LYS A 330 3.02 -16.62 -5.51
C LYS A 330 2.31 -15.35 -5.08
N LEU A 331 2.25 -15.08 -3.77
CA LEU A 331 1.67 -13.87 -3.22
C LEU A 331 2.46 -12.63 -3.65
N GLU A 332 3.79 -12.70 -3.58
CA GLU A 332 4.67 -11.61 -4.01
C GLU A 332 4.55 -11.33 -5.51
N CYS A 333 4.49 -12.37 -6.34
CA CYS A 333 4.27 -12.25 -7.77
C CYS A 333 2.94 -11.53 -8.05
N ALA A 334 1.87 -11.90 -7.33
CA ALA A 334 0.56 -11.27 -7.46
C ALA A 334 0.60 -9.78 -7.14
N LEU A 335 1.29 -9.40 -6.07
CA LEU A 335 1.50 -8.00 -5.72
C LEU A 335 2.31 -7.25 -6.79
N LYS A 336 3.41 -7.82 -7.25
CA LYS A 336 4.28 -7.22 -8.26
C LYS A 336 3.55 -7.01 -9.61
N GLU A 337 2.74 -7.96 -10.02
CA GLU A 337 2.02 -7.89 -11.29
C GLU A 337 0.82 -6.94 -11.24
N SER A 338 0.17 -6.80 -10.10
CA SER A 338 -0.99 -5.91 -9.96
C SER A 338 -0.64 -4.45 -9.63
N LYS A 339 0.61 -4.15 -9.29
CA LYS A 339 1.02 -2.78 -8.89
C LYS A 339 0.80 -1.72 -9.98
N HIS A 340 0.85 -2.09 -11.27
CA HIS A 340 0.67 -1.15 -12.37
C HIS A 340 -0.72 -0.50 -12.40
N PHE A 341 -1.72 -1.13 -11.77
CA PHE A 341 -3.05 -0.53 -11.66
C PHE A 341 -3.08 0.72 -10.77
N PHE A 342 -2.12 0.88 -9.85
CA PHE A 342 -1.99 2.12 -9.09
C PHE A 342 -1.60 3.32 -9.95
N GLU A 343 -0.91 3.09 -11.06
CA GLU A 343 -0.54 4.13 -12.02
C GLU A 343 -1.69 4.51 -12.96
N THR A 344 -2.63 3.59 -13.18
CA THR A 344 -3.74 3.79 -14.11
C THR A 344 -5.06 4.13 -13.42
N LEU A 345 -5.40 3.39 -12.37
CA LEU A 345 -6.66 3.53 -11.65
C LEU A 345 -6.53 4.32 -10.33
N GLY A 346 -5.33 4.35 -9.73
CA GLY A 346 -5.03 5.15 -8.54
C GLY A 346 -5.47 4.52 -7.22
N ILE A 347 -5.45 5.33 -6.15
CA ILE A 347 -5.88 4.97 -4.79
C ILE A 347 -6.67 6.11 -4.16
N GLY A 348 -7.64 5.77 -3.33
CA GLY A 348 -8.48 6.74 -2.62
C GLY A 348 -9.66 7.23 -3.43
N GLY A 349 -10.16 8.40 -3.07
CA GLY A 349 -11.32 9.00 -3.72
C GLY A 349 -10.96 9.86 -4.93
N MET A 350 -11.96 10.14 -5.77
CA MET A 350 -11.88 11.06 -6.92
C MET A 350 -10.83 10.67 -7.98
N THR A 351 -10.48 9.40 -8.12
CA THR A 351 -9.46 8.93 -9.07
C THR A 351 -9.79 9.25 -10.52
N THR A 352 -11.07 9.32 -10.88
CA THR A 352 -11.53 9.76 -12.22
C THR A 352 -11.45 11.28 -12.44
N ARG A 353 -11.10 12.04 -11.39
CA ARG A 353 -11.01 13.51 -11.41
C ARG A 353 -9.57 14.02 -11.25
N GLY A 354 -8.57 13.19 -11.58
CA GLY A 354 -7.16 13.56 -11.53
C GLY A 354 -6.55 13.49 -10.13
N PHE A 355 -7.02 12.54 -9.31
CA PHE A 355 -6.42 12.22 -8.02
C PHE A 355 -5.95 10.77 -7.98
N GLY A 356 -5.08 10.47 -7.05
CA GLY A 356 -4.80 9.14 -6.53
C GLY A 356 -3.80 8.30 -7.32
N ARG A 357 -3.27 8.74 -8.46
CA ARG A 357 -2.27 7.93 -9.17
C ARG A 357 -0.95 7.93 -8.42
N ILE A 358 -0.42 6.73 -8.20
CA ILE A 358 0.87 6.55 -7.53
C ILE A 358 1.70 5.50 -8.26
N LYS A 359 3.02 5.65 -8.26
CA LYS A 359 3.97 4.64 -8.70
C LYS A 359 4.51 3.89 -7.50
N ILE A 360 4.40 2.57 -7.50
CA ILE A 360 4.87 1.73 -6.40
C ILE A 360 6.14 1.00 -6.78
N LYS A 361 7.15 1.08 -5.91
CA LYS A 361 8.37 0.29 -5.97
C LYS A 361 8.46 -0.60 -4.73
N LEU A 362 8.66 -1.89 -4.96
CA LEU A 362 8.93 -2.88 -3.93
C LEU A 362 10.42 -3.18 -3.92
N SER A 363 11.02 -3.15 -2.74
CA SER A 363 12.41 -3.58 -2.53
C SER A 363 12.46 -4.52 -1.34
N GLU A 364 13.26 -5.58 -1.46
CA GLU A 364 13.50 -6.46 -0.32
C GLU A 364 14.20 -5.68 0.79
N LYS A 365 13.71 -5.83 2.02
CA LYS A 365 14.39 -5.26 3.19
C LYS A 365 15.66 -6.08 3.39
N PRO A 366 16.85 -5.43 3.50
CA PRO A 366 18.06 -6.16 3.88
C PRO A 366 17.83 -6.89 5.19
N GLU A 367 18.19 -8.16 5.26
CA GLU A 367 18.17 -8.89 6.52
C GLU A 367 19.05 -8.16 7.53
N GLU A 368 18.50 -7.79 8.67
CA GLU A 368 19.29 -7.29 9.79
C GLU A 368 20.18 -8.47 10.23
N LYS A 369 21.49 -8.35 9.95
CA LYS A 369 22.48 -9.28 10.52
C LYS A 369 22.33 -9.16 12.03
N LYS A 370 21.83 -10.21 12.68
CA LYS A 370 21.92 -10.34 14.13
C LYS A 370 23.39 -10.30 14.45
N GLU A 371 23.84 -9.24 15.12
CA GLU A 371 25.16 -9.24 15.75
C GLU A 371 25.19 -10.41 16.72
N GLU A 372 25.95 -11.44 16.35
CA GLU A 372 26.30 -12.52 17.27
C GLU A 372 27.09 -11.88 18.42
N ASN A 373 26.45 -11.84 19.56
CA ASN A 373 27.02 -11.37 20.81
C ASN A 373 28.20 -12.31 21.17
N LYS A 374 29.40 -11.95 20.72
CA LYS A 374 30.66 -12.61 21.10
C LYS A 374 31.04 -12.19 22.51
N ASN A 375 30.26 -12.53 23.50
CA ASN A 375 30.67 -12.58 24.88
C ASN A 375 30.89 -14.06 25.26
N LYS A 376 32.02 -14.60 24.90
CA LYS A 376 32.62 -15.74 25.63
C LYS A 376 33.30 -15.15 26.87
N PRO A 377 33.01 -15.64 28.07
CA PRO A 377 33.85 -15.36 29.22
C PRO A 377 35.17 -16.12 29.02
N ASP A 378 36.29 -15.40 29.14
CA ASP A 378 37.61 -15.97 29.29
C ASP A 378 37.64 -16.82 30.58
N GLU A 379 37.73 -18.13 30.44
CA GLU A 379 38.18 -19.02 31.51
C GLU A 379 39.68 -18.83 31.67
N THR A 380 40.08 -17.93 32.54
CA THR A 380 41.46 -17.86 33.02
C THR A 380 41.71 -19.03 33.96
N ASN A 381 42.54 -19.93 33.47
CA ASN A 381 43.29 -20.92 34.24
C ASN A 381 44.02 -20.24 35.43
N GLY A 382 43.67 -20.61 36.63
CA GLY A 382 44.40 -20.37 37.86
C GLY A 382 44.91 -21.68 38.43
N GLY A 383 46.06 -22.13 37.95
CA GLY A 383 46.84 -23.15 38.64
C GLY A 383 47.52 -22.51 39.85
N GLY A 384 47.46 -23.15 41.00
CA GLY A 384 48.13 -22.78 42.22
C GLY A 384 48.33 -24.01 43.10
N GLN A 385 49.58 -24.40 43.14
CA GLN A 385 50.12 -25.39 44.06
C GLN A 385 49.90 -25.02 45.55
N GLN A 386 49.48 -25.91 46.33
CA GLN A 386 50.07 -26.54 47.51
C GLN A 386 49.03 -27.32 48.28
#